data_619a953e5a04c45212f7780fdf1179ec
#
_entry.id   619a953e5a04c45212f7780fdf1179ec
#
_cell.length_a   1.000
_cell.length_b   1.000
_cell.length_c   1.000
_cell.angle_alpha   90.00
_cell.angle_beta   90.00
_cell.angle_gamma   90.00
#
_symmetry.space_group_name_H-M   'P 1'
#
loop_
_entity.id
_entity.type
_entity.pdbx_description
1 polymer ?
#
loop_
_entity_poly.entity_id
_entity_poly.type
_entity_poly.pdbx_seq_one_letter_code
_entity_poly.pdbx_strand_id
1 'polypeptide(L)'
;MKKIALALLLTLIIPAALFAADRSITVGVTPFPHKDIMVIVKDLLKKDGYELKIKEFTDYVTPNTALAEGSLDANFFQHVPYLENTNREKKLDLVWVAKVHIEPLGLYSNKIKKLSELKNGAQIAIPNDATNCSRALRLLEKNGLIKVRAGELVTA
;
A
#
# COMPACT_ATOMS: atom_id res chain seq x y z
N MET A 1 50.62 16.66 -61.42
CA MET A 1 50.71 15.97 -60.09
C MET A 1 49.42 16.22 -59.35
N LYS A 2 48.48 15.30 -59.46
CA LYS A 2 47.14 15.42 -58.82
C LYS A 2 47.21 14.73 -57.44
N LYS A 3 47.04 15.54 -56.37
CA LYS A 3 46.95 15.06 -55.00
C LYS A 3 45.54 14.58 -54.80
N ILE A 4 45.35 13.28 -54.65
CA ILE A 4 44.08 12.64 -54.26
C ILE A 4 44.00 12.74 -52.76
N ALA A 5 43.12 13.61 -52.27
CA ALA A 5 42.76 13.68 -50.83
C ALA A 5 41.79 12.51 -50.55
N LEU A 6 42.26 11.47 -49.86
CA LEU A 6 41.44 10.37 -49.36
C LEU A 6 40.77 10.88 -48.09
N ALA A 7 39.50 11.31 -48.19
CA ALA A 7 38.69 11.65 -47.04
C ALA A 7 38.30 10.34 -46.35
N LEU A 8 38.92 10.06 -45.20
CA LEU A 8 38.55 8.93 -44.29
C LEU A 8 37.26 9.32 -43.61
N LEU A 9 36.15 8.81 -44.11
CA LEU A 9 34.84 8.92 -43.46
C LEU A 9 34.83 7.98 -42.25
N LEU A 10 35.26 8.52 -41.10
CA LEU A 10 35.17 7.80 -39.83
C LEU A 10 33.69 7.81 -39.39
N THR A 11 32.96 6.77 -39.81
CA THR A 11 31.62 6.52 -39.28
C THR A 11 31.75 6.17 -37.79
N LEU A 12 31.46 7.21 -36.96
CA LEU A 12 31.33 7.04 -35.53
C LEU A 12 30.10 6.14 -35.29
N ILE A 13 30.34 4.83 -35.22
CA ILE A 13 29.34 3.88 -34.70
C ILE A 13 29.24 4.20 -33.21
N ILE A 14 28.34 5.13 -32.86
CA ILE A 14 27.90 5.28 -31.49
C ILE A 14 27.18 3.97 -31.20
N PRO A 15 27.70 3.12 -30.28
CA PRO A 15 26.90 1.99 -29.82
C PRO A 15 25.66 2.65 -29.24
N ALA A 16 24.51 2.43 -29.84
CA ALA A 16 23.24 2.62 -29.19
C ALA A 16 23.29 1.66 -27.99
N ALA A 17 23.92 2.11 -26.90
CA ALA A 17 23.71 1.51 -25.61
C ALA A 17 22.20 1.59 -25.46
N LEU A 18 21.54 0.47 -25.72
CA LEU A 18 20.17 0.26 -25.31
C LEU A 18 20.18 0.63 -23.83
N PHE A 19 19.74 1.82 -23.50
CA PHE A 19 19.26 2.10 -22.16
C PHE A 19 18.09 1.15 -21.97
N ALA A 20 18.39 -0.05 -21.52
CA ALA A 20 17.39 -0.93 -20.95
C ALA A 20 16.79 -0.07 -19.82
N ALA A 21 15.64 0.51 -20.08
CA ALA A 21 14.93 1.25 -19.06
C ALA A 21 14.90 0.36 -17.83
N ASP A 22 15.35 0.87 -16.70
CA ASP A 22 15.31 0.13 -15.44
C ASP A 22 13.83 -0.22 -15.19
N ARG A 23 13.49 -1.50 -15.42
CA ARG A 23 12.16 -2.04 -15.23
C ARG A 23 11.97 -2.55 -13.81
N SER A 24 12.73 -2.01 -12.87
CA SER A 24 12.63 -2.30 -11.46
C SER A 24 11.52 -1.47 -10.83
N ILE A 25 10.64 -2.11 -10.07
CA ILE A 25 9.54 -1.49 -9.32
C ILE A 25 9.68 -1.90 -7.87
N THR A 26 9.73 -0.95 -6.95
CA THR A 26 9.80 -1.19 -5.51
C THR A 26 8.44 -0.91 -4.87
N VAL A 27 7.81 -1.94 -4.28
CA VAL A 27 6.50 -1.82 -3.64
C VAL A 27 6.61 -2.09 -2.15
N GLY A 28 6.11 -1.13 -1.35
CA GLY A 28 5.96 -1.29 0.09
C GLY A 28 4.69 -2.06 0.43
N VAL A 29 4.79 -3.06 1.30
CA VAL A 29 3.67 -3.93 1.70
C VAL A 29 3.66 -4.18 3.20
N THR A 30 2.51 -4.57 3.76
CA THR A 30 2.42 -5.20 5.08
C THR A 30 2.50 -6.73 4.95
N PRO A 31 2.83 -7.47 6.05
CA PRO A 31 3.13 -8.90 5.97
C PRO A 31 2.01 -9.73 5.34
N PHE A 32 0.77 -9.58 5.81
CA PHE A 32 -0.36 -10.38 5.38
C PHE A 32 -1.61 -9.50 5.21
N PRO A 33 -2.40 -9.73 4.15
CA PRO A 33 -2.20 -10.63 3.00
C PRO A 33 -1.37 -9.99 1.86
N HIS A 34 -0.95 -8.74 2.00
CA HIS A 34 -0.41 -7.89 0.93
C HIS A 34 0.89 -8.44 0.36
N LYS A 35 1.82 -8.86 1.23
CA LYS A 35 3.08 -9.47 0.79
C LYS A 35 2.84 -10.75 -0.01
N ASP A 36 1.93 -11.62 0.45
CA ASP A 36 1.67 -12.90 -0.22
C ASP A 36 1.09 -12.68 -1.62
N ILE A 37 0.22 -11.71 -1.78
CA ILE A 37 -0.31 -11.29 -3.08
C ILE A 37 0.82 -10.79 -3.97
N MET A 38 1.71 -9.92 -3.46
CA MET A 38 2.82 -9.35 -4.23
C MET A 38 3.89 -10.38 -4.59
N VAL A 39 4.07 -11.46 -3.83
CA VAL A 39 4.94 -12.57 -4.21
C VAL A 39 4.44 -13.23 -5.50
N ILE A 40 3.12 -13.44 -5.62
CA ILE A 40 2.52 -13.98 -6.86
C ILE A 40 2.67 -12.98 -8.01
N VAL A 41 2.41 -11.70 -7.77
CA VAL A 41 2.56 -10.62 -8.76
C VAL A 41 3.99 -10.53 -9.27
N LYS A 42 4.99 -10.72 -8.40
CA LYS A 42 6.41 -10.72 -8.77
C LYS A 42 6.73 -11.74 -9.86
N ASP A 43 6.20 -12.95 -9.74
CA ASP A 43 6.43 -14.00 -10.73
C ASP A 43 5.73 -13.71 -12.07
N LEU A 44 4.59 -13.02 -12.03
CA LEU A 44 3.88 -12.57 -13.23
C LEU A 44 4.65 -11.45 -13.93
N LEU A 45 5.04 -10.41 -13.20
CA LEU A 45 5.78 -9.26 -13.74
C LEU A 45 7.14 -9.66 -14.32
N LYS A 46 7.80 -10.66 -13.74
CA LYS A 46 9.05 -11.20 -14.28
C LYS A 46 8.90 -11.74 -15.71
N LYS A 47 7.75 -12.34 -16.06
CA LYS A 47 7.46 -12.82 -17.42
C LYS A 47 7.35 -11.68 -18.42
N ASP A 48 6.93 -10.50 -17.95
CA ASP A 48 6.81 -9.28 -18.75
C ASP A 48 8.09 -8.42 -18.74
N GLY A 49 9.18 -8.95 -18.13
CA GLY A 49 10.49 -8.30 -18.09
C GLY A 49 10.63 -7.22 -17.01
N TYR A 50 9.76 -7.21 -15.99
CA TYR A 50 9.89 -6.32 -14.83
C TYR A 50 10.53 -7.04 -13.65
N GLU A 51 11.30 -6.29 -12.86
CA GLU A 51 11.80 -6.72 -11.55
C GLU A 51 10.98 -6.09 -10.44
N LEU A 52 10.18 -6.88 -9.71
CA LEU A 52 9.46 -6.39 -8.54
C LEU A 52 10.29 -6.60 -7.27
N LYS A 53 10.63 -5.50 -6.59
CA LYS A 53 11.26 -5.47 -5.26
C LYS A 53 10.16 -5.24 -4.21
N ILE A 54 10.00 -6.18 -3.29
CA ILE A 54 8.99 -6.13 -2.23
C ILE A 54 9.68 -5.68 -0.95
N LYS A 55 9.26 -4.54 -0.39
CA LYS A 55 9.74 -4.01 0.89
C LYS A 55 8.64 -4.14 1.94
N GLU A 56 8.91 -4.95 2.96
CA GLU A 56 7.95 -5.20 4.04
C GLU A 56 8.03 -4.14 5.14
N PHE A 57 6.85 -3.72 5.63
CA PHE A 57 6.69 -2.80 6.75
C PHE A 57 5.74 -3.43 7.77
N THR A 58 6.04 -3.25 9.06
CA THR A 58 5.23 -3.79 10.16
C THR A 58 4.31 -2.75 10.80
N ASP A 59 4.27 -1.55 10.23
CA ASP A 59 3.41 -0.45 10.68
C ASP A 59 2.67 0.17 9.48
N TYR A 60 1.68 1.04 9.76
CA TYR A 60 0.86 1.68 8.74
C TYR A 60 1.28 3.13 8.42
N VAL A 61 2.24 3.69 9.16
CA VAL A 61 2.69 5.08 8.99
C VAL A 61 3.81 5.18 7.97
N THR A 62 4.80 4.29 8.09
CA THR A 62 6.04 4.32 7.31
C THR A 62 5.82 4.10 5.80
N PRO A 63 4.91 3.21 5.31
CA PRO A 63 4.76 2.99 3.87
C PRO A 63 4.37 4.24 3.07
N ASN A 64 3.48 5.09 3.61
CA ASN A 64 3.09 6.34 2.95
C ASN A 64 4.20 7.39 2.98
N THR A 65 4.94 7.48 4.09
CA THR A 65 6.09 8.39 4.20
C THR A 65 7.19 7.98 3.21
N ALA A 66 7.53 6.70 3.16
CA ALA A 66 8.53 6.16 2.24
C ALA A 66 8.17 6.36 0.77
N LEU A 67 6.87 6.26 0.42
CA LEU A 67 6.39 6.56 -0.92
C LEU A 67 6.50 8.06 -1.24
N ALA A 68 6.07 8.92 -0.33
CA ALA A 68 6.14 10.37 -0.52
C ALA A 68 7.59 10.89 -0.65
N GLU A 69 8.55 10.22 0.01
CA GLU A 69 9.99 10.52 -0.07
C GLU A 69 10.66 9.91 -1.31
N GLY A 70 9.93 9.17 -2.15
CA GLY A 70 10.47 8.55 -3.36
C GLY A 70 11.33 7.31 -3.13
N SER A 71 11.31 6.71 -1.93
CA SER A 71 12.02 5.45 -1.64
C SER A 71 11.22 4.19 -2.01
N LEU A 72 10.00 4.37 -2.50
CA LEU A 72 9.11 3.38 -3.08
C LEU A 72 8.49 3.95 -4.35
N ASP A 73 8.17 3.09 -5.31
CA ASP A 73 7.39 3.45 -6.50
C ASP A 73 5.88 3.33 -6.23
N ALA A 74 5.49 2.43 -5.34
CA ALA A 74 4.12 2.23 -4.89
C ALA A 74 4.09 1.61 -3.49
N ASN A 75 2.90 1.65 -2.86
CA ASN A 75 2.63 0.79 -1.70
C ASN A 75 1.30 0.06 -1.87
N PHE A 76 1.18 -1.09 -1.20
CA PHE A 76 -0.01 -1.91 -1.20
C PHE A 76 -0.28 -2.44 0.20
N PHE A 77 -1.15 -1.74 0.97
CA PHE A 77 -1.47 -2.12 2.35
C PHE A 77 -2.76 -1.50 2.89
N GLN A 78 -3.29 -0.43 2.27
CA GLN A 78 -4.27 0.45 2.89
C GLN A 78 -5.58 0.52 2.11
N HIS A 79 -6.66 0.87 2.80
CA HIS A 79 -7.92 1.24 2.18
C HIS A 79 -7.97 2.75 1.88
N VAL A 80 -8.81 3.14 0.91
CA VAL A 80 -8.91 4.54 0.44
C VAL A 80 -9.15 5.55 1.57
N PRO A 81 -10.07 5.35 2.53
CA PRO A 81 -10.25 6.32 3.62
C PRO A 81 -9.01 6.53 4.49
N TYR A 82 -8.16 5.51 4.67
CA TYR A 82 -6.90 5.67 5.39
C TYR A 82 -5.91 6.54 4.61
N LEU A 83 -5.78 6.30 3.29
CA LEU A 83 -4.95 7.12 2.41
C LEU A 83 -5.38 8.59 2.43
N GLU A 84 -6.68 8.86 2.23
CA GLU A 84 -7.23 10.22 2.22
C GLU A 84 -7.04 10.93 3.56
N ASN A 85 -7.23 10.23 4.68
CA ASN A 85 -6.96 10.77 6.01
C ASN A 85 -5.47 11.09 6.20
N THR A 86 -4.58 10.19 5.79
CA THR A 86 -3.12 10.40 5.87
C THR A 86 -2.68 11.57 5.01
N ASN A 87 -3.20 11.69 3.79
CA ASN A 87 -2.92 12.83 2.91
C ASN A 87 -3.31 14.16 3.58
N ARG A 88 -4.51 14.21 4.18
CA ARG A 88 -5.00 15.41 4.86
C ARG A 88 -4.15 15.76 6.08
N GLU A 89 -3.82 14.78 6.94
CA GLU A 89 -3.07 15.01 8.18
C GLU A 89 -1.60 15.36 7.93
N LYS A 90 -0.98 14.71 6.96
CA LYS A 90 0.45 14.87 6.64
C LYS A 90 0.72 15.81 5.46
N LYS A 91 -0.33 16.37 4.85
CA LYS A 91 -0.26 17.24 3.66
C LYS A 91 0.49 16.55 2.51
N LEU A 92 0.15 15.27 2.25
CA LEU A 92 0.64 14.50 1.13
C LEU A 92 -0.37 14.55 -0.02
N ASP A 93 0.07 14.18 -1.22
CA ASP A 93 -0.73 14.12 -2.45
C ASP A 93 -0.72 12.74 -3.11
N LEU A 94 -0.56 11.69 -2.29
CA LEU A 94 -0.57 10.31 -2.77
C LEU A 94 -1.94 9.95 -3.35
N VAL A 95 -1.93 9.23 -4.46
CA VAL A 95 -3.16 8.80 -5.15
C VAL A 95 -3.28 7.28 -5.16
N TRP A 96 -4.49 6.77 -5.04
CA TRP A 96 -4.74 5.35 -5.29
C TRP A 96 -4.88 5.10 -6.79
N VAL A 97 -4.28 4.03 -7.29
CA VAL A 97 -4.27 3.67 -8.73
C VAL A 97 -5.13 2.45 -9.02
N ALA A 98 -5.30 1.55 -8.06
CA ALA A 98 -6.14 0.36 -8.20
C ALA A 98 -6.71 -0.09 -6.85
N LYS A 99 -7.90 -0.70 -6.90
CA LYS A 99 -8.51 -1.41 -5.77
C LYS A 99 -8.35 -2.90 -6.02
N VAL A 100 -7.65 -3.60 -5.13
CA VAL A 100 -7.28 -5.02 -5.33
C VAL A 100 -8.24 -5.94 -4.60
N HIS A 101 -8.53 -5.69 -3.31
CA HIS A 101 -9.41 -6.53 -2.49
C HIS A 101 -10.07 -5.73 -1.36
N ILE A 102 -10.96 -6.37 -0.63
CA ILE A 102 -11.61 -5.83 0.57
C ILE A 102 -11.24 -6.72 1.76
N GLU A 103 -10.85 -6.08 2.86
CA GLU A 103 -10.65 -6.71 4.15
C GLU A 103 -11.80 -6.36 5.09
N PRO A 104 -12.74 -7.30 5.36
CA PRO A 104 -13.79 -7.07 6.31
C PRO A 104 -13.23 -6.99 7.73
N LEU A 105 -13.73 -6.02 8.51
CA LEU A 105 -13.42 -5.94 9.92
C LEU A 105 -14.32 -6.89 10.71
N GLY A 106 -13.76 -7.67 11.64
CA GLY A 106 -14.49 -8.60 12.47
C GLY A 106 -14.24 -8.37 13.97
N LEU A 107 -15.21 -8.79 14.80
CA LEU A 107 -15.03 -8.90 16.25
C LEU A 107 -14.66 -10.35 16.58
N TYR A 108 -13.52 -10.55 17.23
CA TYR A 108 -12.96 -11.86 17.54
C TYR A 108 -12.83 -12.06 19.04
N SER A 109 -12.98 -13.29 19.50
CA SER A 109 -12.78 -13.64 20.92
C SER A 109 -12.29 -15.07 21.07
N ASN A 110 -11.35 -15.26 22.01
CA ASN A 110 -10.96 -16.59 22.48
C ASN A 110 -11.74 -17.02 23.74
N LYS A 111 -12.55 -16.09 24.33
CA LYS A 111 -13.25 -16.32 25.61
C LYS A 111 -14.72 -16.69 25.44
N ILE A 112 -15.35 -16.17 24.39
CA ILE A 112 -16.77 -16.38 24.09
C ILE A 112 -16.93 -16.82 22.64
N LYS A 113 -18.00 -17.57 22.35
CA LYS A 113 -18.30 -18.05 20.99
C LYS A 113 -19.47 -17.34 20.33
N LYS A 114 -20.29 -16.65 21.11
CA LYS A 114 -21.47 -15.91 20.64
C LYS A 114 -21.46 -14.51 21.21
N LEU A 115 -21.91 -13.54 20.42
CA LEU A 115 -21.99 -12.15 20.85
C LEU A 115 -22.93 -11.97 22.06
N SER A 116 -23.98 -12.79 22.18
CA SER A 116 -24.90 -12.79 23.32
C SER A 116 -24.26 -13.16 24.68
N GLU A 117 -23.07 -13.73 24.66
CA GLU A 117 -22.30 -14.07 25.87
C GLU A 117 -21.42 -12.90 26.35
N LEU A 118 -21.37 -11.79 25.59
CA LEU A 118 -20.59 -10.62 25.96
C LEU A 118 -21.24 -9.90 27.15
N LYS A 119 -20.52 -9.81 28.26
CA LYS A 119 -21.01 -9.20 29.51
C LYS A 119 -20.84 -7.69 29.48
N ASN A 120 -21.71 -6.97 30.22
CA ASN A 120 -21.53 -5.56 30.47
C ASN A 120 -20.17 -5.29 31.12
N GLY A 121 -19.48 -4.23 30.68
CA GLY A 121 -18.14 -3.89 31.16
C GLY A 121 -17.00 -4.72 30.54
N ALA A 122 -17.29 -5.58 29.53
CA ALA A 122 -16.25 -6.29 28.82
C ALA A 122 -15.30 -5.32 28.09
N GLN A 123 -14.02 -5.62 28.14
CA GLN A 123 -13.01 -4.85 27.42
C GLN A 123 -12.88 -5.34 25.98
N ILE A 124 -12.91 -4.42 25.03
CA ILE A 124 -12.74 -4.69 23.60
C ILE A 124 -11.57 -3.84 23.11
N ALA A 125 -10.54 -4.49 22.55
CA ALA A 125 -9.46 -3.80 21.86
C ALA A 125 -9.92 -3.35 20.47
N ILE A 126 -9.62 -2.12 20.13
CA ILE A 126 -9.93 -1.52 18.83
C ILE A 126 -8.64 -0.92 18.20
N PRO A 127 -8.57 -0.75 16.87
CA PRO A 127 -7.45 -0.07 16.22
C PRO A 127 -7.24 1.35 16.76
N ASN A 128 -6.00 1.81 16.76
CA ASN A 128 -5.63 3.14 17.26
C ASN A 128 -5.54 4.22 16.17
N ASP A 129 -5.62 3.86 14.88
CA ASP A 129 -5.75 4.85 13.81
C ASP A 129 -7.20 5.31 13.65
N ALA A 130 -7.40 6.56 13.27
CA ALA A 130 -8.72 7.19 13.23
C ALA A 130 -9.73 6.45 12.36
N THR A 131 -9.30 5.97 11.19
CA THR A 131 -10.21 5.37 10.20
C THR A 131 -10.61 3.95 10.59
N ASN A 132 -9.69 3.11 11.05
CA ASN A 132 -10.03 1.75 11.51
C ASN A 132 -10.69 1.76 12.89
N CYS A 133 -10.33 2.70 13.78
CA CYS A 133 -11.07 2.95 15.01
C CYS A 133 -12.55 3.24 14.70
N SER A 134 -12.82 4.17 13.79
CA SER A 134 -14.18 4.50 13.35
C SER A 134 -14.92 3.27 12.78
N ARG A 135 -14.27 2.46 11.97
CA ARG A 135 -14.85 1.20 11.46
C ARG A 135 -15.20 0.23 12.58
N ALA A 136 -14.31 0.09 13.57
CA ALA A 136 -14.54 -0.79 14.72
C ALA A 136 -15.73 -0.33 15.55
N LEU A 137 -15.80 0.98 15.89
CA LEU A 137 -16.91 1.54 16.66
C LEU A 137 -18.25 1.39 15.93
N ARG A 138 -18.28 1.65 14.61
CA ARG A 138 -19.49 1.44 13.80
C ARG A 138 -19.89 -0.05 13.73
N LEU A 139 -18.93 -0.98 13.72
CA LEU A 139 -19.22 -2.40 13.79
C LEU A 139 -19.88 -2.77 15.11
N LEU A 140 -19.38 -2.24 16.24
CA LEU A 140 -19.98 -2.45 17.57
C LEU A 140 -21.38 -1.83 17.66
N GLU A 141 -21.58 -0.64 17.13
CA GLU A 141 -22.90 0.01 17.06
C GLU A 141 -23.90 -0.80 16.23
N LYS A 142 -23.49 -1.26 15.04
CA LYS A 142 -24.34 -2.10 14.16
C LYS A 142 -24.82 -3.36 14.86
N ASN A 143 -24.06 -3.87 15.81
CA ASN A 143 -24.41 -5.04 16.60
C ASN A 143 -25.07 -4.68 17.95
N GLY A 144 -25.45 -3.43 18.17
CA GLY A 144 -26.20 -3.00 19.35
C GLY A 144 -25.39 -2.94 20.63
N LEU A 145 -24.06 -3.00 20.56
CA LEU A 145 -23.20 -3.01 21.75
C LEU A 145 -22.93 -1.62 22.30
N ILE A 146 -22.90 -0.62 21.44
CA ILE A 146 -22.69 0.79 21.80
C ILE A 146 -23.55 1.70 20.93
N LYS A 147 -23.59 2.98 21.27
CA LYS A 147 -24.11 4.05 20.42
C LYS A 147 -22.98 5.03 20.14
N VAL A 148 -22.80 5.42 18.88
CA VAL A 148 -21.80 6.39 18.47
C VAL A 148 -22.44 7.72 18.09
N ARG A 149 -21.69 8.82 18.22
CA ARG A 149 -22.13 10.13 17.71
C ARG A 149 -22.11 10.12 16.18
N ALA A 150 -23.03 10.89 15.59
CA ALA A 150 -23.00 11.11 14.15
C ALA A 150 -21.70 11.84 13.76
N GLY A 151 -21.11 11.47 12.64
CA GLY A 151 -19.88 12.07 12.12
C GLY A 151 -19.24 11.21 11.04
N GLU A 152 -18.34 11.77 10.26
CA GLU A 152 -17.60 11.04 9.22
C GLU A 152 -16.63 10.04 9.85
N LEU A 153 -15.83 10.49 10.82
CA LEU A 153 -14.98 9.63 11.65
C LEU A 153 -15.51 9.65 13.09
N VAL A 154 -15.62 8.47 13.68
CA VAL A 154 -16.01 8.26 15.07
C VAL A 154 -14.77 7.92 15.87
N THR A 155 -14.61 8.55 17.04
CA THR A 155 -13.52 8.31 17.99
C THR A 155 -14.06 7.70 19.28
N ALA A 156 -13.21 7.00 20.01
CA ALA A 156 -13.50 6.45 21.34
C ALA A 156 -13.53 7.56 22.41
#